data_53ac679701b46bed1f5824f3656e7ac2
#
_entry.id   53ac679701b46bed1f5824f3656e7ac2
#
_cell.length_a   1.000
_cell.length_b   1.000
_cell.length_c   1.000
_cell.angle_alpha   90.00
_cell.angle_beta   90.00
_cell.angle_gamma   90.00
#
_symmetry.space_group_name_H-M   'P 1'
#
loop_
_entity.id
_entity.type
_entity.pdbx_description
1 polymer ?
#
loop_
_entity_poly.entity_id
_entity_poly.type
_entity_poly.pdbx_seq_one_letter_code
_entity_poly.pdbx_strand_id
1 'polypeptide(L)'
;MFFQLVKREGTGTELPMIGEKVFVHYVGLLLDGTHFDSSRDRGERFSFELGKGQVIKAWDIGVATMKVGELSQFICKPEYAYGSSGSPPKIPPNATLIFEVELFEFRGEDITEDEDQGIIRRIVTRGQGYSKPNEGAAVEVTVEGSYEGRIFDERELKFEIGDGESLGLPVGVEKGIMAMEQGEEALFNIKPKYGFGNAGNAKYNIPGEATLNYRIKLTAFEKAKESWEMNTVEKLEQSGIVKEKGTQYF
;
A
#
# COMPACT_ATOMS: atom_id res chain seq x y z
N MET A 1 0.12 -17.00 22.80
CA MET A 1 0.60 -17.94 21.76
C MET A 1 -0.49 -18.07 20.69
N PHE A 2 -0.09 -18.10 19.42
CA PHE A 2 -0.96 -18.26 18.26
C PHE A 2 -0.49 -19.46 17.45
N PHE A 3 -1.44 -20.28 16.98
CA PHE A 3 -1.16 -21.45 16.14
C PHE A 3 -2.00 -21.37 14.86
N GLN A 4 -1.38 -21.72 13.76
CA GLN A 4 -2.02 -21.84 12.45
C GLN A 4 -1.92 -23.28 11.95
N LEU A 5 -3.04 -23.80 11.48
CA LEU A 5 -3.14 -25.11 10.85
C LEU A 5 -3.76 -24.94 9.47
N VAL A 6 -2.98 -25.16 8.42
CA VAL A 6 -3.50 -25.15 7.05
C VAL A 6 -4.41 -26.35 6.82
N LYS A 7 -5.67 -26.11 6.53
CA LYS A 7 -6.71 -27.13 6.23
C LYS A 7 -6.78 -27.42 4.74
N ARG A 8 -6.56 -26.39 3.92
CA ARG A 8 -6.49 -26.47 2.47
C ARG A 8 -5.45 -25.47 1.97
N GLU A 9 -4.52 -25.95 1.17
CA GLU A 9 -3.52 -25.09 0.54
C GLU A 9 -4.16 -24.10 -0.44
N GLY A 10 -3.60 -22.90 -0.48
CA GLY A 10 -3.94 -21.90 -1.47
C GLY A 10 -3.20 -22.10 -2.78
N THR A 11 -3.55 -21.29 -3.76
CA THR A 11 -2.93 -21.26 -5.08
C THR A 11 -2.05 -20.02 -5.24
N GLY A 12 -1.04 -20.10 -6.10
CA GLY A 12 -0.12 -18.99 -6.36
C GLY A 12 1.07 -18.95 -5.39
N THR A 13 1.96 -18.02 -5.63
CA THR A 13 3.22 -17.85 -4.89
C THR A 13 3.25 -16.57 -4.07
N GLU A 14 2.35 -15.63 -4.35
CA GLU A 14 2.30 -14.33 -3.68
C GLU A 14 1.51 -14.42 -2.37
N LEU A 15 2.01 -13.68 -1.38
CA LEU A 15 1.38 -13.48 -0.07
C LEU A 15 0.96 -12.01 0.06
N PRO A 16 -0.09 -11.71 0.84
CA PRO A 16 -0.47 -10.34 1.09
C PRO A 16 0.60 -9.61 1.92
N MET A 17 0.85 -8.37 1.56
CA MET A 17 1.81 -7.50 2.23
C MET A 17 1.10 -6.56 3.21
N ILE A 18 1.87 -6.03 4.16
CA ILE A 18 1.35 -5.07 5.14
C ILE A 18 0.88 -3.80 4.41
N GLY A 19 -0.33 -3.33 4.76
CA GLY A 19 -1.01 -2.20 4.11
C GLY A 19 -1.96 -2.63 3.00
N GLU A 20 -1.89 -3.86 2.52
CA GLU A 20 -2.83 -4.35 1.51
C GLU A 20 -4.19 -4.66 2.11
N LYS A 21 -5.24 -4.41 1.34
CA LYS A 21 -6.60 -4.79 1.68
C LYS A 21 -6.83 -6.25 1.35
N VAL A 22 -7.13 -7.05 2.36
CA VAL A 22 -7.41 -8.48 2.23
C VAL A 22 -8.92 -8.75 2.33
N PHE A 23 -9.39 -9.77 1.62
CA PHE A 23 -10.80 -10.19 1.59
C PHE A 23 -10.88 -11.65 2.00
N VAL A 24 -11.58 -11.89 3.10
CA VAL A 24 -11.67 -13.23 3.71
C VAL A 24 -13.12 -13.64 3.98
N HIS A 25 -13.36 -14.95 4.03
CA HIS A 25 -14.45 -15.49 4.80
C HIS A 25 -13.91 -16.13 6.07
N TYR A 26 -14.68 -16.04 7.14
CA TYR A 26 -14.32 -16.66 8.42
C TYR A 26 -15.51 -17.21 9.18
N VAL A 27 -15.20 -18.13 10.07
CA VAL A 27 -16.09 -18.66 11.13
C VAL A 27 -15.33 -18.60 12.45
N GLY A 28 -15.92 -17.98 13.45
CA GLY A 28 -15.34 -17.82 14.79
C GLY A 28 -16.06 -18.68 15.83
N LEU A 29 -15.29 -19.49 16.57
CA LEU A 29 -15.74 -20.43 17.56
C LEU A 29 -15.02 -20.23 18.90
N LEU A 30 -15.73 -20.46 20.00
CA LEU A 30 -15.12 -20.70 21.30
C LEU A 30 -14.53 -22.13 21.36
N LEU A 31 -13.71 -22.42 22.38
CA LEU A 31 -13.11 -23.76 22.54
C LEU A 31 -14.13 -24.89 22.71
N ASP A 32 -15.30 -24.58 23.25
CA ASP A 32 -16.41 -25.57 23.44
C ASP A 32 -17.20 -25.80 22.13
N GLY A 33 -16.79 -25.15 21.02
CA GLY A 33 -17.48 -25.22 19.73
C GLY A 33 -18.62 -24.23 19.56
N THR A 34 -18.90 -23.37 20.54
CA THR A 34 -19.93 -22.33 20.42
C THR A 34 -19.56 -21.35 19.34
N HIS A 35 -20.45 -21.21 18.36
CA HIS A 35 -20.32 -20.30 17.23
C HIS A 35 -20.67 -18.87 17.66
N PHE A 36 -19.77 -17.92 17.53
CA PHE A 36 -20.02 -16.55 17.95
C PHE A 36 -20.12 -15.54 16.80
N ASP A 37 -19.47 -15.79 15.67
CA ASP A 37 -19.52 -14.92 14.50
C ASP A 37 -19.11 -15.64 13.22
N SER A 38 -19.67 -15.20 12.05
CA SER A 38 -19.35 -15.74 10.75
C SER A 38 -19.69 -14.75 9.63
N SER A 39 -18.73 -14.47 8.77
CA SER A 39 -18.96 -13.73 7.54
C SER A 39 -19.72 -14.56 6.50
N ARG A 40 -19.63 -15.89 6.59
CA ARG A 40 -20.37 -16.79 5.68
C ARG A 40 -21.88 -16.71 5.93
N ASP A 41 -22.29 -16.64 7.19
CA ASP A 41 -23.71 -16.51 7.58
C ASP A 41 -24.30 -15.17 7.14
N ARG A 42 -23.47 -14.13 7.05
CA ARG A 42 -23.86 -12.82 6.51
C ARG A 42 -23.89 -12.77 4.99
N GLY A 43 -23.28 -13.75 4.31
CA GLY A 43 -23.18 -13.80 2.84
C GLY A 43 -22.22 -12.77 2.25
N GLU A 44 -21.41 -12.09 3.08
CA GLU A 44 -20.50 -11.04 2.64
C GLU A 44 -19.07 -11.33 3.09
N ARG A 45 -18.09 -11.10 2.21
CA ARG A 45 -16.68 -11.17 2.56
C ARG A 45 -16.33 -10.05 3.53
N PHE A 46 -15.59 -10.39 4.57
CA PHE A 46 -14.99 -9.41 5.46
C PHE A 46 -13.69 -8.91 4.86
N SER A 47 -13.46 -7.61 4.91
CA SER A 47 -12.21 -7.02 4.42
C SER A 47 -11.59 -6.10 5.47
N PHE A 48 -10.26 -6.07 5.50
CA PHE A 48 -9.47 -5.20 6.38
C PHE A 48 -8.10 -4.93 5.75
N GLU A 49 -7.43 -3.89 6.23
CA GLU A 49 -6.05 -3.59 5.84
C GLU A 49 -5.08 -4.33 6.75
N LEU A 50 -4.23 -5.14 6.15
CA LEU A 50 -3.31 -6.02 6.86
C LEU A 50 -2.24 -5.23 7.63
N GLY A 51 -2.02 -5.60 8.90
CA GLY A 51 -1.00 -5.01 9.75
C GLY A 51 -1.30 -3.59 10.26
N LYS A 52 -2.53 -3.10 10.10
CA LYS A 52 -2.98 -1.79 10.61
C LYS A 52 -3.67 -1.86 11.98
N GLY A 53 -3.77 -3.05 12.58
CA GLY A 53 -4.43 -3.23 13.87
C GLY A 53 -5.95 -3.07 13.82
N GLN A 54 -6.56 -3.20 12.64
CA GLN A 54 -8.02 -3.16 12.47
C GLN A 54 -8.69 -4.44 12.95
N VAL A 55 -7.90 -5.50 13.12
CA VAL A 55 -8.32 -6.83 13.57
C VAL A 55 -7.46 -7.30 14.73
N ILE A 56 -7.80 -8.46 15.31
CA ILE A 56 -6.98 -9.07 16.38
C ILE A 56 -5.58 -9.44 15.84
N LYS A 57 -4.57 -9.41 16.72
CA LYS A 57 -3.16 -9.66 16.35
C LYS A 57 -2.95 -10.98 15.62
N ALA A 58 -3.71 -12.02 15.99
CA ALA A 58 -3.63 -13.33 15.33
C ALA A 58 -3.95 -13.25 13.84
N TRP A 59 -4.88 -12.40 13.44
CA TRP A 59 -5.26 -12.22 12.04
C TRP A 59 -4.23 -11.43 11.25
N ASP A 60 -3.72 -10.31 11.80
CA ASP A 60 -2.65 -9.54 11.15
C ASP A 60 -1.40 -10.39 10.90
N ILE A 61 -1.09 -11.36 11.79
CA ILE A 61 0.04 -12.26 11.63
C ILE A 61 -0.30 -13.42 10.69
N GLY A 62 -1.43 -14.09 10.93
CA GLY A 62 -1.80 -15.33 10.24
C GLY A 62 -2.15 -15.08 8.77
N VAL A 63 -2.98 -14.08 8.47
CA VAL A 63 -3.40 -13.79 7.10
C VAL A 63 -2.22 -13.35 6.23
N ALA A 64 -1.20 -12.69 6.80
CA ALA A 64 0.04 -12.34 6.09
C ALA A 64 0.81 -13.55 5.56
N THR A 65 0.55 -14.75 6.06
CA THR A 65 1.21 -16.00 5.63
C THR A 65 0.35 -16.83 4.68
N MET A 66 -0.89 -16.40 4.42
CA MET A 66 -1.84 -17.16 3.62
C MET A 66 -1.71 -16.85 2.13
N LYS A 67 -1.92 -17.87 1.31
CA LYS A 67 -2.09 -17.74 -0.14
C LYS A 67 -3.56 -17.58 -0.50
N VAL A 68 -3.83 -16.99 -1.65
CA VAL A 68 -5.21 -16.94 -2.19
C VAL A 68 -5.78 -18.34 -2.33
N GLY A 69 -7.01 -18.55 -1.84
CA GLY A 69 -7.68 -19.84 -1.80
C GLY A 69 -7.31 -20.73 -0.60
N GLU A 70 -6.35 -20.31 0.22
CA GLU A 70 -5.99 -21.05 1.46
C GLU A 70 -7.11 -20.97 2.48
N LEU A 71 -7.40 -22.12 3.12
CA LEU A 71 -8.25 -22.23 4.29
C LEU A 71 -7.37 -22.65 5.47
N SER A 72 -7.23 -21.76 6.45
CA SER A 72 -6.45 -22.01 7.65
C SER A 72 -7.30 -21.90 8.91
N GLN A 73 -6.96 -22.72 9.90
CA GLN A 73 -7.53 -22.63 11.23
C GLN A 73 -6.52 -21.95 12.17
N PHE A 74 -6.96 -20.87 12.80
CA PHE A 74 -6.20 -20.11 13.78
C PHE A 74 -6.68 -20.43 15.18
N ILE A 75 -5.80 -20.87 16.08
CA ILE A 75 -6.06 -21.02 17.51
C ILE A 75 -5.39 -19.84 18.20
N CYS A 76 -6.20 -18.92 18.70
CA CYS A 76 -5.78 -17.62 19.21
C CYS A 76 -5.94 -17.58 20.72
N LYS A 77 -4.83 -17.58 21.48
CA LYS A 77 -4.89 -17.30 22.92
C LYS A 77 -5.31 -15.86 23.18
N PRO A 78 -5.84 -15.53 24.37
CA PRO A 78 -6.39 -14.21 24.67
C PRO A 78 -5.48 -13.04 24.31
N GLU A 79 -4.17 -13.12 24.54
CA GLU A 79 -3.20 -12.08 24.25
C GLU A 79 -3.03 -11.75 22.75
N TYR A 80 -3.49 -12.65 21.88
CA TYR A 80 -3.54 -12.46 20.40
C TYR A 80 -4.96 -12.21 19.89
N ALA A 81 -5.94 -12.17 20.78
CA ALA A 81 -7.36 -11.95 20.49
C ALA A 81 -7.91 -10.78 21.31
N TYR A 82 -8.85 -11.01 22.19
CA TYR A 82 -9.56 -9.96 22.94
C TYR A 82 -9.10 -9.81 24.40
N GLY A 83 -8.02 -10.48 24.79
CA GLY A 83 -7.37 -10.32 26.09
C GLY A 83 -8.25 -10.65 27.29
N SER A 84 -7.95 -9.99 28.40
CA SER A 84 -8.67 -10.15 29.68
C SER A 84 -10.07 -9.54 29.68
N SER A 85 -10.37 -8.65 28.73
CA SER A 85 -11.70 -8.01 28.64
C SER A 85 -12.70 -8.85 27.87
N GLY A 86 -12.25 -9.68 26.93
CA GLY A 86 -13.12 -10.37 25.99
C GLY A 86 -13.86 -9.39 25.06
N SER A 87 -15.00 -9.81 24.52
CA SER A 87 -15.94 -8.98 23.76
C SER A 87 -17.38 -9.41 24.09
N PRO A 88 -17.90 -9.01 25.26
CA PRO A 88 -19.24 -9.37 25.70
C PRO A 88 -20.32 -8.89 24.74
N PRO A 89 -21.48 -9.58 24.61
CA PRO A 89 -21.83 -10.81 25.33
C PRO A 89 -21.30 -12.10 24.70
N LYS A 90 -20.69 -12.04 23.52
CA LYS A 90 -20.36 -13.23 22.71
C LYS A 90 -19.04 -13.89 23.09
N ILE A 91 -18.05 -13.10 23.50
CA ILE A 91 -16.70 -13.59 23.81
C ILE A 91 -16.38 -13.29 25.28
N PRO A 92 -16.23 -14.34 26.13
CA PRO A 92 -15.89 -14.15 27.54
C PRO A 92 -14.47 -13.57 27.73
N PRO A 93 -14.20 -12.98 28.92
CA PRO A 93 -12.83 -12.65 29.33
C PRO A 93 -11.88 -13.84 29.27
N ASN A 94 -10.64 -13.60 28.82
CA ASN A 94 -9.59 -14.62 28.71
C ASN A 94 -9.96 -15.82 27.81
N ALA A 95 -10.84 -15.64 26.83
CA ALA A 95 -11.22 -16.69 25.91
C ALA A 95 -10.13 -17.00 24.90
N THR A 96 -9.82 -18.28 24.74
CA THR A 96 -9.10 -18.78 23.56
C THR A 96 -10.12 -18.99 22.44
N LEU A 97 -9.82 -18.49 21.27
CA LEU A 97 -10.71 -18.53 20.11
C LEU A 97 -10.16 -19.43 19.01
N ILE A 98 -11.07 -20.02 18.25
CA ILE A 98 -10.77 -20.74 17.03
C ILE A 98 -11.41 -19.97 15.87
N PHE A 99 -10.62 -19.65 14.85
CA PHE A 99 -11.13 -19.09 13.60
C PHE A 99 -10.77 -20.00 12.44
N GLU A 100 -11.74 -20.33 11.62
CA GLU A 100 -11.46 -20.80 10.27
C GLU A 100 -11.49 -19.60 9.34
N VAL A 101 -10.39 -19.34 8.63
CA VAL A 101 -10.20 -18.19 7.74
C VAL A 101 -9.83 -18.68 6.36
N GLU A 102 -10.55 -18.21 5.36
CA GLU A 102 -10.27 -18.45 3.94
C GLU A 102 -9.93 -17.13 3.26
N LEU A 103 -8.73 -17.04 2.66
CA LEU A 103 -8.29 -15.86 1.93
C LEU A 103 -8.74 -15.95 0.46
N PHE A 104 -9.54 -14.99 0.01
CA PHE A 104 -10.05 -14.93 -1.36
C PHE A 104 -9.25 -14.04 -2.28
N GLU A 105 -8.82 -12.89 -1.75
CA GLU A 105 -8.18 -11.85 -2.55
C GLU A 105 -7.42 -10.91 -1.64
N PHE A 106 -6.38 -10.28 -2.19
CA PHE A 106 -5.75 -9.10 -1.59
C PHE A 106 -5.41 -8.08 -2.67
N ARG A 107 -5.42 -6.81 -2.29
CA ARG A 107 -5.13 -5.69 -3.19
C ARG A 107 -4.20 -4.71 -2.51
N GLY A 108 -3.28 -4.12 -3.28
CA GLY A 108 -2.45 -3.03 -2.82
C GLY A 108 -3.29 -1.81 -2.39
N GLU A 109 -2.63 -0.88 -1.72
CA GLU A 109 -3.23 0.38 -1.28
C GLU A 109 -3.47 1.30 -2.48
N ASP A 110 -4.69 1.77 -2.65
CA ASP A 110 -4.98 2.87 -3.57
C ASP A 110 -4.52 4.18 -2.95
N ILE A 111 -3.57 4.85 -3.58
CA ILE A 111 -3.02 6.12 -3.10
C ILE A 111 -3.57 7.35 -3.85
N THR A 112 -4.58 7.15 -4.69
CA THR A 112 -5.24 8.24 -5.40
C THR A 112 -6.25 8.96 -4.50
N GLU A 113 -6.33 10.27 -4.61
CA GLU A 113 -7.26 11.09 -3.82
C GLU A 113 -8.73 10.77 -4.12
N ASP A 114 -9.00 10.41 -5.39
CA ASP A 114 -10.36 10.08 -5.87
C ASP A 114 -10.74 8.60 -5.63
N GLU A 115 -9.84 7.79 -5.05
CA GLU A 115 -10.00 6.33 -4.88
C GLU A 115 -10.37 5.61 -6.20
N ASP A 116 -9.81 6.09 -7.33
CA ASP A 116 -10.09 5.59 -8.69
C ASP A 116 -9.25 4.37 -9.08
N GLN A 117 -8.48 3.83 -8.14
CA GLN A 117 -7.55 2.72 -8.35
C GLN A 117 -6.52 3.00 -9.48
N GLY A 118 -6.19 4.26 -9.67
CA GLY A 118 -5.28 4.71 -10.70
C GLY A 118 -3.81 4.52 -10.36
N ILE A 119 -3.48 4.49 -9.06
CA ILE A 119 -2.15 4.20 -8.56
C ILE A 119 -2.28 3.26 -7.38
N ILE A 120 -1.87 2.01 -7.57
CA ILE A 120 -1.90 0.98 -6.52
C ILE A 120 -0.48 0.74 -6.02
N ARG A 121 -0.28 0.92 -4.72
CA ARG A 121 0.99 0.70 -4.02
C ARG A 121 1.02 -0.64 -3.31
N ARG A 122 2.14 -1.37 -3.41
CA ARG A 122 2.48 -2.56 -2.62
C ARG A 122 3.85 -2.36 -1.96
N ILE A 123 3.90 -2.33 -0.64
CA ILE A 123 5.14 -2.09 0.11
C ILE A 123 5.98 -3.37 0.13
N VAL A 124 7.16 -3.33 -0.48
CA VAL A 124 8.14 -4.43 -0.47
C VAL A 124 9.00 -4.37 0.79
N THR A 125 9.51 -3.18 1.09
CA THR A 125 10.29 -2.92 2.31
C THR A 125 9.76 -1.67 2.97
N ARG A 126 9.46 -1.74 4.27
CA ARG A 126 8.98 -0.58 5.02
C ARG A 126 10.08 0.47 5.18
N GLY A 127 9.67 1.73 5.08
CA GLY A 127 10.50 2.85 5.44
C GLY A 127 10.64 3.04 6.94
N GLN A 128 11.34 4.09 7.32
CA GLN A 128 11.60 4.47 8.71
C GLN A 128 10.94 5.82 9.01
N GLY A 129 10.22 5.87 10.10
CA GLY A 129 9.54 7.08 10.56
C GLY A 129 8.12 7.22 10.01
N TYR A 130 7.58 8.45 10.15
CA TYR A 130 6.21 8.80 9.73
C TYR A 130 6.19 9.97 8.75
N SER A 131 7.39 10.48 8.41
CA SER A 131 7.53 11.64 7.53
C SER A 131 7.57 11.19 6.09
N LYS A 132 6.86 11.91 5.23
CA LYS A 132 6.80 11.69 3.78
C LYS A 132 7.23 12.96 3.05
N PRO A 133 7.75 12.86 1.81
CA PRO A 133 8.00 14.02 0.97
C PRO A 133 6.72 14.82 0.73
N ASN A 134 6.85 16.13 0.65
CA ASN A 134 5.80 17.04 0.19
C ASN A 134 6.15 17.57 -1.21
N GLU A 135 5.25 18.33 -1.79
CA GLU A 135 5.50 19.02 -3.07
C GLU A 135 6.71 19.97 -2.93
N GLY A 136 7.60 19.95 -3.90
CA GLY A 136 8.87 20.67 -3.85
C GLY A 136 9.97 20.05 -2.99
N ALA A 137 9.72 18.89 -2.35
CA ALA A 137 10.74 18.18 -1.59
C ALA A 137 11.87 17.69 -2.50
N ALA A 138 13.12 17.84 -2.06
CA ALA A 138 14.26 17.21 -2.73
C ALA A 138 14.29 15.71 -2.36
N VAL A 139 14.31 14.84 -3.36
CA VAL A 139 14.27 13.38 -3.17
C VAL A 139 15.44 12.68 -3.83
N GLU A 140 15.90 11.59 -3.21
CA GLU A 140 16.86 10.64 -3.80
C GLU A 140 16.14 9.30 -3.94
N VAL A 141 15.98 8.83 -5.17
CA VAL A 141 15.23 7.61 -5.48
C VAL A 141 15.95 6.73 -6.49
N THR A 142 15.73 5.43 -6.38
CA THR A 142 15.97 4.49 -7.47
C THR A 142 14.63 4.13 -8.08
N VAL A 143 14.50 4.24 -9.39
CA VAL A 143 13.28 3.89 -10.12
C VAL A 143 13.59 2.80 -11.14
N GLU A 144 12.71 1.81 -11.25
CA GLU A 144 12.69 0.80 -12.29
C GLU A 144 11.28 0.75 -12.88
N GLY A 145 11.13 1.23 -14.11
CA GLY A 145 9.86 1.23 -14.84
C GLY A 145 9.77 0.05 -15.79
N SER A 146 8.66 -0.68 -15.79
CA SER A 146 8.42 -1.80 -16.70
C SER A 146 7.02 -1.78 -17.31
N TYR A 147 6.94 -2.29 -18.54
CA TYR A 147 5.71 -2.50 -19.28
C TYR A 147 5.70 -3.91 -19.88
N GLU A 148 4.67 -4.69 -19.61
CA GLU A 148 4.55 -6.10 -20.07
C GLU A 148 5.82 -6.94 -19.78
N GLY A 149 6.43 -6.73 -18.61
CA GLY A 149 7.64 -7.45 -18.18
C GLY A 149 8.95 -6.95 -18.78
N ARG A 150 8.91 -5.96 -19.69
CA ARG A 150 10.10 -5.31 -20.26
C ARG A 150 10.45 -4.06 -19.45
N ILE A 151 11.66 -4.02 -18.89
CA ILE A 151 12.21 -2.83 -18.24
C ILE A 151 12.48 -1.79 -19.34
N PHE A 152 11.98 -0.57 -19.17
CA PHE A 152 12.19 0.55 -20.09
C PHE A 152 12.90 1.74 -19.46
N ASP A 153 12.89 1.81 -18.11
CA ASP A 153 13.51 2.89 -17.35
C ASP A 153 14.14 2.28 -16.08
N GLU A 154 15.44 2.50 -15.86
CA GLU A 154 16.15 2.06 -14.65
C GLU A 154 17.20 3.13 -14.33
N ARG A 155 16.97 3.90 -13.26
CA ARG A 155 17.82 5.06 -12.92
C ARG A 155 17.85 5.33 -11.41
N GLU A 156 18.98 5.88 -10.99
CA GLU A 156 19.06 6.63 -9.72
C GLU A 156 18.88 8.12 -10.02
N LEU A 157 18.00 8.76 -9.30
CA LEU A 157 17.61 10.15 -9.52
C LEU A 157 17.68 10.96 -8.24
N LYS A 158 18.09 12.23 -8.39
CA LYS A 158 17.97 13.28 -7.38
C LYS A 158 17.26 14.44 -8.03
N PHE A 159 16.10 14.81 -7.52
CA PHE A 159 15.28 15.87 -8.10
C PHE A 159 14.31 16.46 -7.08
N GLU A 160 13.66 17.56 -7.40
CA GLU A 160 12.58 18.14 -6.62
C GLU A 160 11.23 17.63 -7.12
N ILE A 161 10.36 17.22 -6.21
CA ILE A 161 8.98 16.83 -6.54
C ILE A 161 8.28 17.98 -7.26
N GLY A 162 7.72 17.70 -8.44
CA GLY A 162 7.18 18.68 -9.38
C GLY A 162 8.02 18.82 -10.66
N ASP A 163 9.26 18.30 -10.68
CA ASP A 163 10.14 18.33 -11.84
C ASP A 163 10.21 16.99 -12.61
N GLY A 164 9.45 15.99 -12.19
CA GLY A 164 9.51 14.63 -12.74
C GLY A 164 9.17 14.56 -14.22
N GLU A 165 8.24 15.40 -14.71
CA GLU A 165 7.88 15.45 -16.13
C GLU A 165 9.08 15.82 -17.01
N SER A 166 9.92 16.78 -16.57
CA SER A 166 11.13 17.18 -17.29
C SER A 166 12.15 16.05 -17.39
N LEU A 167 12.11 15.11 -16.43
CA LEU A 167 12.93 13.90 -16.39
C LEU A 167 12.29 12.75 -17.18
N GLY A 168 11.08 12.92 -17.70
CA GLY A 168 10.31 11.90 -18.41
C GLY A 168 9.65 10.88 -17.50
N LEU A 169 9.45 11.22 -16.22
CA LEU A 169 8.67 10.42 -15.28
C LEU A 169 7.18 10.72 -15.43
N PRO A 170 6.31 9.71 -15.39
CA PRO A 170 4.88 9.95 -15.33
C PRO A 170 4.47 10.50 -13.95
N VAL A 171 3.42 11.32 -13.91
CA VAL A 171 2.93 11.97 -12.68
C VAL A 171 2.65 10.98 -11.54
N GLY A 172 2.24 9.76 -11.89
CA GLY A 172 2.00 8.70 -10.91
C GLY A 172 3.24 8.27 -10.13
N VAL A 173 4.44 8.44 -10.70
CA VAL A 173 5.71 8.15 -10.00
C VAL A 173 5.93 9.17 -8.89
N GLU A 174 5.76 10.46 -9.15
CA GLU A 174 5.91 11.50 -8.12
C GLU A 174 4.86 11.38 -7.01
N LYS A 175 3.59 11.10 -7.38
CA LYS A 175 2.53 10.80 -6.41
C LYS A 175 2.87 9.57 -5.57
N GLY A 176 3.47 8.54 -6.18
CA GLY A 176 3.98 7.36 -5.50
C GLY A 176 5.05 7.72 -4.47
N ILE A 177 6.06 8.51 -4.86
CA ILE A 177 7.15 8.95 -3.98
C ILE A 177 6.61 9.76 -2.80
N MET A 178 5.66 10.66 -3.02
CA MET A 178 5.01 11.44 -1.93
C MET A 178 4.22 10.57 -0.94
N ALA A 179 3.83 9.37 -1.32
CA ALA A 179 3.18 8.42 -0.42
C ALA A 179 4.16 7.58 0.41
N MET A 180 5.46 7.57 0.06
CA MET A 180 6.50 6.72 0.67
C MET A 180 7.14 7.35 1.91
N GLU A 181 7.67 6.49 2.78
CA GLU A 181 8.54 6.85 3.89
C GLU A 181 10.01 6.69 3.50
N GLN A 182 10.92 7.35 4.22
CA GLN A 182 12.36 7.22 3.94
C GLN A 182 12.84 5.76 4.11
N GLY A 183 13.60 5.28 3.15
CA GLY A 183 14.08 3.89 3.10
C GLY A 183 13.04 2.89 2.61
N GLU A 184 11.82 3.33 2.30
CA GLU A 184 10.78 2.47 1.75
C GLU A 184 11.13 2.03 0.32
N GLU A 185 10.81 0.77 0.03
CA GLU A 185 10.77 0.23 -1.32
C GLU A 185 9.37 -0.30 -1.61
N ALA A 186 8.78 0.13 -2.70
CA ALA A 186 7.42 -0.23 -3.08
C ALA A 186 7.26 -0.48 -4.58
N LEU A 187 6.28 -1.31 -4.91
CA LEU A 187 5.80 -1.53 -6.27
C LEU A 187 4.55 -0.69 -6.50
N PHE A 188 4.52 -0.03 -7.64
CA PHE A 188 3.39 0.79 -8.07
C PHE A 188 2.83 0.27 -9.39
N ASN A 189 1.53 0.02 -9.44
CA ASN A 189 0.79 -0.19 -10.67
C ASN A 189 0.11 1.12 -11.01
N ILE A 190 0.46 1.72 -12.16
CA ILE A 190 0.06 3.07 -12.54
C ILE A 190 -0.77 2.99 -13.82
N LYS A 191 -2.06 3.32 -13.73
CA LYS A 191 -2.97 3.36 -14.88
C LYS A 191 -2.67 4.53 -15.82
N PRO A 192 -3.14 4.48 -17.07
CA PRO A 192 -2.85 5.49 -18.09
C PRO A 192 -3.08 6.93 -17.65
N LYS A 193 -4.15 7.20 -16.89
CA LYS A 193 -4.46 8.55 -16.36
C LYS A 193 -3.30 9.19 -15.60
N TYR A 194 -2.52 8.38 -14.90
CA TYR A 194 -1.36 8.79 -14.09
C TYR A 194 -0.04 8.33 -14.71
N GLY A 195 -0.12 7.60 -15.82
CA GLY A 195 1.01 7.13 -16.63
C GLY A 195 1.31 8.06 -17.80
N PHE A 196 1.47 7.49 -19.00
CA PHE A 196 1.72 8.26 -20.24
C PHE A 196 0.43 8.54 -21.03
N GLY A 197 -0.73 8.35 -20.46
CA GLY A 197 -2.03 8.68 -21.04
C GLY A 197 -2.32 7.98 -22.37
N ASN A 198 -3.20 8.61 -23.16
CA ASN A 198 -3.62 8.11 -24.46
C ASN A 198 -2.51 8.20 -25.54
N ALA A 199 -1.55 9.10 -25.35
CA ALA A 199 -0.45 9.27 -26.29
C ALA A 199 0.65 8.21 -26.16
N GLY A 200 0.79 7.60 -24.97
CA GLY A 200 1.92 6.72 -24.67
C GLY A 200 3.25 7.48 -24.62
N ASN A 201 4.34 6.76 -24.81
CA ASN A 201 5.69 7.35 -24.82
C ASN A 201 6.56 6.70 -25.90
N ALA A 202 6.80 7.43 -26.99
CA ALA A 202 7.55 6.93 -28.13
C ALA A 202 9.03 6.64 -27.78
N LYS A 203 9.65 7.43 -26.89
CA LYS A 203 11.03 7.24 -26.44
C LYS A 203 11.24 5.85 -25.80
N TYR A 204 10.27 5.41 -25.02
CA TYR A 204 10.30 4.13 -24.32
C TYR A 204 9.56 3.01 -25.07
N ASN A 205 9.01 3.32 -26.24
CA ASN A 205 8.16 2.40 -27.01
C ASN A 205 6.99 1.86 -26.17
N ILE A 206 6.29 2.77 -25.48
CA ILE A 206 5.10 2.51 -24.67
C ILE A 206 3.88 2.99 -25.45
N PRO A 207 2.89 2.11 -25.72
CA PRO A 207 1.67 2.52 -26.43
C PRO A 207 0.78 3.41 -25.55
N GLY A 208 -0.19 4.06 -26.18
CA GLY A 208 -1.26 4.71 -25.44
C GLY A 208 -2.07 3.72 -24.61
N GLU A 209 -2.72 4.22 -23.57
CA GLU A 209 -3.51 3.43 -22.63
C GLU A 209 -2.74 2.32 -21.89
N ALA A 210 -1.40 2.41 -21.82
CA ALA A 210 -0.56 1.44 -21.13
C ALA A 210 -0.64 1.62 -19.61
N THR A 211 -0.87 0.53 -18.89
CA THR A 211 -0.65 0.45 -17.45
C THR A 211 0.81 0.12 -17.18
N LEU A 212 1.46 0.93 -16.35
CA LEU A 212 2.88 0.83 -16.06
C LEU A 212 3.11 0.19 -14.69
N ASN A 213 4.23 -0.53 -14.55
CA ASN A 213 4.69 -0.97 -13.25
C ASN A 213 6.00 -0.25 -12.92
N TYR A 214 6.06 0.34 -11.74
CA TYR A 214 7.26 0.98 -11.22
C TYR A 214 7.65 0.36 -9.90
N ARG A 215 8.92 0.01 -9.77
CA ARG A 215 9.57 -0.30 -8.51
C ARG A 215 10.35 0.94 -8.10
N ILE A 216 10.04 1.48 -6.92
CA ILE A 216 10.63 2.72 -6.43
C ILE A 216 11.21 2.46 -5.05
N LYS A 217 12.45 2.91 -4.84
CA LYS A 217 13.08 2.96 -3.53
C LYS A 217 13.39 4.41 -3.19
N LEU A 218 12.81 4.92 -2.11
CA LEU A 218 13.09 6.25 -1.58
C LEU A 218 14.26 6.19 -0.60
N THR A 219 15.44 6.57 -1.04
CA THR A 219 16.65 6.51 -0.22
C THR A 219 16.70 7.61 0.81
N ALA A 220 16.45 8.85 0.40
CA ALA A 220 16.43 10.02 1.26
C ALA A 220 15.53 11.10 0.69
N PHE A 221 15.11 12.04 1.55
CA PHE A 221 14.43 13.25 1.11
C PHE A 221 14.63 14.39 2.12
N GLU A 222 14.49 15.60 1.61
CA GLU A 222 14.42 16.84 2.40
C GLU A 222 13.12 17.55 2.03
N LYS A 223 12.28 17.81 3.05
CA LYS A 223 10.99 18.49 2.81
C LYS A 223 11.19 19.91 2.35
N ALA A 224 10.38 20.34 1.39
CA ALA A 224 10.25 21.74 1.09
C ALA A 224 9.63 22.48 2.29
N LYS A 225 10.11 23.70 2.54
CA LYS A 225 9.53 24.58 3.58
C LYS A 225 8.09 24.92 3.21
N GLU A 226 7.20 24.76 4.15
CA GLU A 226 5.82 25.20 4.00
C GLU A 226 5.73 26.74 4.02
N SER A 227 4.71 27.28 3.37
CA SER A 227 4.59 28.74 3.20
C SER A 227 4.59 29.53 4.50
N TRP A 228 4.15 28.94 5.62
CA TRP A 228 4.20 29.56 6.94
C TRP A 228 5.57 29.50 7.61
N GLU A 229 6.47 28.63 7.17
CA GLU A 229 7.84 28.52 7.64
C GLU A 229 8.79 29.46 6.90
N MET A 230 8.36 30.02 5.77
CA MET A 230 9.16 30.86 4.91
C MET A 230 9.11 32.33 5.36
N ASN A 231 10.26 32.98 5.34
CA ASN A 231 10.34 34.43 5.45
C ASN A 231 9.89 35.13 4.16
N THR A 232 9.77 36.47 4.18
CA THR A 232 9.27 37.25 3.04
C THR A 232 10.13 37.11 1.78
N VAL A 233 11.45 36.96 1.92
CA VAL A 233 12.37 36.82 0.78
C VAL A 233 12.19 35.46 0.13
N GLU A 234 12.15 34.38 0.94
CA GLU A 234 11.93 33.00 0.49
C GLU A 234 10.56 32.86 -0.24
N LYS A 235 9.52 33.55 0.25
CA LYS A 235 8.20 33.57 -0.42
C LYS A 235 8.25 34.25 -1.79
N LEU A 236 9.02 35.33 -1.93
CA LEU A 236 9.19 36.02 -3.21
C LEU A 236 9.99 35.17 -4.20
N GLU A 237 11.05 34.53 -3.76
CA GLU A 237 11.85 33.63 -4.59
C GLU A 237 11.00 32.44 -5.07
N GLN A 238 10.25 31.77 -4.18
CA GLN A 238 9.36 30.67 -4.57
C GLN A 238 8.25 31.11 -5.51
N SER A 239 7.65 32.29 -5.30
CA SER A 239 6.64 32.82 -6.22
C SER A 239 7.19 33.07 -7.62
N GLY A 240 8.46 33.46 -7.72
CA GLY A 240 9.20 33.59 -8.98
C GLY A 240 9.36 32.25 -9.71
N ILE A 241 9.81 31.23 -8.99
CA ILE A 241 9.99 29.86 -9.53
C ILE A 241 8.67 29.27 -10.02
N VAL A 242 7.60 29.35 -9.21
CA VAL A 242 6.27 28.86 -9.60
C VAL A 242 5.72 29.60 -10.82
N LYS A 243 5.96 30.91 -10.92
CA LYS A 243 5.57 31.71 -12.09
C LYS A 243 6.35 31.33 -13.34
N GLU A 244 7.65 31.07 -13.25
CA GLU A 244 8.46 30.60 -14.37
C GLU A 244 8.02 29.21 -14.85
N LYS A 245 7.80 28.27 -13.91
CA LYS A 245 7.25 26.94 -14.23
C LYS A 245 5.88 27.08 -14.90
N GLY A 246 4.97 27.88 -14.39
CA GLY A 246 3.64 28.11 -14.98
C GLY A 246 3.68 28.74 -16.36
N THR A 247 4.71 29.53 -16.70
CA THR A 247 4.86 30.16 -18.06
C THR A 247 5.45 29.20 -19.10
N GLN A 248 6.08 28.10 -18.69
CA GLN A 248 6.58 27.05 -19.60
C GLN A 248 5.46 26.13 -20.11
N TYR A 249 4.29 26.17 -19.53
CA TYR A 249 3.11 25.37 -19.91
C TYR A 249 2.10 26.14 -20.79
N PHE A 250 2.39 27.38 -21.16
CA PHE A 250 1.63 28.21 -22.11
C PHE A 250 2.51 28.55 -23.30
#